data_531f3ef0fe2fcaffc547767072d9526e
#
_entry.id   531f3ef0fe2fcaffc547767072d9526e
#
_cell.length_a   1.000
_cell.length_b   1.000
_cell.length_c   1.000
_cell.angle_alpha   90.00
_cell.angle_beta   90.00
_cell.angle_gamma   90.00
#
_symmetry.space_group_name_H-M   'P 1'
#
loop_
_entity.id
_entity.type
_entity.pdbx_description
1 polymer ?
#
loop_
_entity_poly.entity_id
_entity_poly.type
_entity_poly.pdbx_seq_one_letter_code
_entity_poly.pdbx_strand_id
1 'polypeptide(L)'
;MHIIPSYLSDRCQSNAERKVFTTFKSLNIKFKAYLFHSVNLPEHQYKKWGEIDFLLVAKNGILVFEVKGGRIRRQEGVWKYIDRYGKNHQSAEGPNNQAKSAMFSLKAKLQKEFPRVDFNNIPFGWAMIFPDIDYAAKTLELPVEMVCDFNSMSNPSFEIFIDNLYKYFKNKIKNPKELKGEDVVNISNYIRPDIDLVPKLKNTIDETNKKLVKGTQQQYAFLNMALENNRILCTGGAGTGKTVLAIEIARSNPDKKILITCKSGVLARFIKGQVTNELTDVMDFAQILDNQVFFTNGHEMKDSIEDRYDMVIVDEGQDLLTSLFVDFIDKVLKGGYEQGCWRWFMDLNNQARVDSSNTIMKLYHELKYLKENSDINIAELKEESDDSNDIYQILEDTHPSKINLTHNCRNTEEIILETQLNTGADIGSAIIKGKGKLPRWEKIASSNDTVNKLEQILSTLSSEVEYLNDIVILSPLDYASSSVFNLSPEWQDKIQILTKDNILSQNSKKILFSDIATFKGLDKHIVLIVDMEKTMDLLLRSNGKDADLITKDIRSFLYVAMTRSNSFLWITFDSKFEKFLEEQKTINFKLMRAN
;
A
#
# COMPACT_ATOMS: atom_id res chain seq x y z
N MET A 1 20.66 -21.26 15.59
CA MET A 1 19.50 -21.04 16.50
C MET A 1 18.82 -19.75 16.12
N HIS A 2 17.47 -19.73 16.06
CA HIS A 2 16.67 -18.52 15.85
C HIS A 2 16.19 -18.00 17.20
N ILE A 3 16.45 -16.72 17.51
CA ILE A 3 16.02 -16.09 18.78
C ILE A 3 14.84 -15.16 18.49
N ILE A 4 13.75 -15.32 19.23
CA ILE A 4 12.48 -14.59 19.00
C ILE A 4 12.00 -13.92 20.31
N PRO A 5 11.99 -12.59 20.38
CA PRO A 5 12.54 -11.64 19.39
C PRO A 5 14.09 -11.69 19.35
N SER A 6 14.68 -11.25 18.24
CA SER A 6 16.14 -11.24 18.03
C SER A 6 16.90 -10.21 18.87
N TYR A 7 16.16 -9.39 19.62
CA TYR A 7 16.67 -8.36 20.53
C TYR A 7 15.86 -8.35 21.83
N LEU A 8 16.46 -7.85 22.90
CA LEU A 8 15.74 -7.59 24.15
C LEU A 8 15.09 -6.21 24.11
N SER A 9 13.85 -6.14 24.58
CA SER A 9 13.16 -4.87 24.75
C SER A 9 13.95 -3.96 25.73
N ASP A 10 14.00 -2.66 25.44
CA ASP A 10 14.56 -1.65 26.35
C ASP A 10 13.82 -1.63 27.71
N ARG A 11 12.57 -2.13 27.72
CA ARG A 11 11.76 -2.29 28.94
C ARG A 11 12.17 -3.49 29.81
N CYS A 12 13.05 -4.38 29.33
CA CYS A 12 13.55 -5.48 30.13
C CYS A 12 14.44 -4.91 31.27
N GLN A 13 13.90 -4.92 32.48
CA GLN A 13 14.58 -4.38 33.67
C GLN A 13 15.56 -5.37 34.33
N SER A 14 15.49 -6.65 33.97
CA SER A 14 16.28 -7.73 34.55
C SER A 14 17.68 -7.81 33.93
N ASN A 15 18.70 -7.45 34.68
CA ASN A 15 20.09 -7.66 34.26
C ASN A 15 20.47 -9.14 34.15
N ALA A 16 19.84 -9.99 34.93
CA ALA A 16 20.04 -11.44 34.90
C ALA A 16 19.58 -12.00 33.56
N GLU A 17 18.38 -11.62 33.10
CA GLU A 17 17.87 -12.03 31.78
C GLU A 17 18.73 -11.48 30.64
N ARG A 18 19.23 -10.24 30.72
CA ARG A 18 20.16 -9.67 29.72
C ARG A 18 21.45 -10.51 29.59
N LYS A 19 22.03 -10.94 30.70
CA LYS A 19 23.21 -11.83 30.70
C LYS A 19 22.88 -13.16 30.02
N VAL A 20 21.80 -13.80 30.45
CA VAL A 20 21.35 -15.08 29.89
C VAL A 20 21.04 -14.97 28.39
N PHE A 21 20.37 -13.93 27.95
CA PHE A 21 20.11 -13.67 26.51
C PHE A 21 21.41 -13.54 25.73
N THR A 22 22.39 -12.81 26.23
CA THR A 22 23.70 -12.64 25.59
C THR A 22 24.44 -13.97 25.50
N THR A 23 24.37 -14.79 26.56
CA THR A 23 24.98 -16.12 26.57
C THR A 23 24.31 -17.06 25.54
N PHE A 24 22.97 -17.08 25.49
CA PHE A 24 22.27 -17.84 24.44
C PHE A 24 22.65 -17.36 23.02
N LYS A 25 22.79 -16.06 22.82
CA LYS A 25 23.16 -15.50 21.51
C LYS A 25 24.55 -15.91 21.05
N SER A 26 25.46 -16.21 21.96
CA SER A 26 26.83 -16.66 21.67
C SER A 26 26.91 -18.16 21.35
N LEU A 27 25.85 -18.94 21.58
CA LEU A 27 25.85 -20.40 21.31
C LEU A 27 25.83 -20.71 19.82
N ASN A 28 26.68 -21.63 19.41
CA ASN A 28 26.73 -22.16 18.04
C ASN A 28 26.01 -23.53 17.94
N ILE A 29 24.68 -23.50 18.04
CA ILE A 29 23.86 -24.73 17.94
C ILE A 29 23.80 -25.18 16.49
N LYS A 30 24.30 -26.40 16.19
CA LYS A 30 24.42 -26.99 14.85
C LYS A 30 23.11 -27.51 14.24
N PHE A 31 22.02 -27.56 15.01
CA PHE A 31 20.72 -28.03 14.56
C PHE A 31 19.66 -26.90 14.62
N LYS A 32 18.54 -27.10 13.94
CA LYS A 32 17.43 -26.14 13.93
C LYS A 32 16.84 -26.02 15.34
N ALA A 33 16.93 -24.85 15.93
CA ALA A 33 16.41 -24.54 17.25
C ALA A 33 15.84 -23.11 17.30
N TYR A 34 14.80 -22.93 18.11
CA TYR A 34 14.16 -21.64 18.37
C TYR A 34 14.24 -21.34 19.87
N LEU A 35 14.72 -20.16 20.19
CA LEU A 35 14.74 -19.64 21.55
C LEU A 35 13.75 -18.49 21.66
N PHE A 36 12.82 -18.60 22.60
CA PHE A 36 11.87 -17.53 22.92
C PHE A 36 12.24 -16.91 24.26
N HIS A 37 12.14 -15.59 24.33
CA HIS A 37 12.28 -14.81 25.57
C HIS A 37 10.92 -14.26 25.96
N SER A 38 10.59 -14.32 27.28
CA SER A 38 9.34 -13.80 27.87
C SER A 38 8.09 -14.35 27.17
N VAL A 39 7.81 -15.64 27.37
CA VAL A 39 6.63 -16.30 26.81
C VAL A 39 5.50 -16.29 27.84
N ASN A 40 4.41 -15.58 27.52
CA ASN A 40 3.23 -15.53 28.38
C ASN A 40 2.33 -16.76 28.15
N LEU A 41 1.96 -17.42 29.24
CA LEU A 41 1.00 -18.53 29.24
C LEU A 41 -0.34 -18.03 29.80
N PRO A 42 -1.38 -17.85 28.96
CA PRO A 42 -2.66 -17.25 29.37
C PRO A 42 -3.48 -18.11 30.36
N GLU A 43 -3.18 -19.38 30.54
CA GLU A 43 -3.82 -20.29 31.50
C GLU A 43 -2.75 -21.07 32.24
N HIS A 44 -2.48 -20.71 33.47
CA HIS A 44 -1.54 -21.40 34.35
C HIS A 44 -2.33 -22.12 35.46
N GLN A 45 -1.88 -23.31 35.84
CA GLN A 45 -2.58 -24.19 36.77
C GLN A 45 -2.92 -23.55 38.12
N TYR A 46 -2.16 -22.53 38.53
CA TYR A 46 -2.28 -21.83 39.83
C TYR A 46 -2.37 -20.30 39.73
N LYS A 47 -2.21 -19.70 38.55
CA LYS A 47 -2.26 -18.25 38.33
C LYS A 47 -3.01 -17.96 37.03
N LYS A 48 -3.74 -16.84 36.96
CA LYS A 48 -4.39 -16.40 35.71
C LYS A 48 -3.39 -16.19 34.56
N TRP A 49 -2.11 -15.92 34.87
CA TRP A 49 -1.05 -15.65 33.91
C TRP A 49 0.24 -16.26 34.45
N GLY A 50 0.93 -17.05 33.63
CA GLY A 50 2.29 -17.54 33.87
C GLY A 50 3.23 -16.96 32.82
N GLU A 51 4.49 -16.72 33.17
CA GLU A 51 5.53 -16.30 32.25
C GLU A 51 6.66 -17.34 32.27
N ILE A 52 7.26 -17.56 31.10
CA ILE A 52 8.47 -18.35 30.91
C ILE A 52 9.55 -17.36 30.50
N ASP A 53 10.62 -17.24 31.28
CA ASP A 53 11.69 -16.31 30.96
C ASP A 53 12.41 -16.69 29.66
N PHE A 54 12.79 -17.97 29.50
CA PHE A 54 13.32 -18.50 28.25
C PHE A 54 12.75 -19.88 27.93
N LEU A 55 12.41 -20.09 26.66
CA LEU A 55 11.91 -21.35 26.13
C LEU A 55 12.75 -21.76 24.93
N LEU A 56 13.39 -22.92 25.00
CA LEU A 56 14.16 -23.51 23.89
C LEU A 56 13.40 -24.66 23.28
N VAL A 57 13.04 -24.54 22.00
CA VAL A 57 12.40 -25.59 21.20
C VAL A 57 13.40 -26.08 20.17
N ALA A 58 13.78 -27.34 20.25
CA ALA A 58 14.80 -27.92 19.39
C ALA A 58 14.47 -29.39 19.05
N LYS A 59 15.18 -29.97 18.08
CA LYS A 59 15.04 -31.35 17.71
C LYS A 59 15.17 -32.32 18.90
N ASN A 60 16.10 -32.00 19.83
CA ASN A 60 16.39 -32.81 21.01
C ASN A 60 15.30 -32.77 22.08
N GLY A 61 14.36 -31.82 21.99
CA GLY A 61 13.27 -31.62 22.94
C GLY A 61 12.96 -30.17 23.23
N ILE A 62 12.22 -29.92 24.31
CA ILE A 62 11.75 -28.62 24.75
C ILE A 62 12.24 -28.35 26.17
N LEU A 63 12.88 -27.20 26.38
CA LEU A 63 13.43 -26.79 27.67
C LEU A 63 12.89 -25.43 28.10
N VAL A 64 12.39 -25.34 29.32
CA VAL A 64 11.91 -24.14 29.99
C VAL A 64 12.95 -23.67 31.00
N PHE A 65 13.32 -22.40 30.94
CA PHE A 65 14.29 -21.81 31.87
C PHE A 65 13.64 -20.68 32.66
N GLU A 66 13.85 -20.71 33.96
CA GLU A 66 13.53 -19.61 34.87
C GLU A 66 14.84 -18.95 35.29
N VAL A 67 14.93 -17.62 35.24
CA VAL A 67 16.12 -16.85 35.54
C VAL A 67 15.91 -16.08 36.84
N LYS A 68 16.83 -16.22 37.78
CA LYS A 68 16.82 -15.42 39.01
C LYS A 68 18.19 -14.82 39.25
N GLY A 69 18.24 -13.48 39.26
CA GLY A 69 19.44 -12.71 39.60
C GLY A 69 19.41 -12.16 41.02
N GLY A 70 20.52 -11.57 41.42
CA GLY A 70 20.68 -10.96 42.74
C GLY A 70 20.89 -11.98 43.86
N ARG A 71 20.70 -11.56 45.12
CA ARG A 71 20.88 -12.44 46.28
C ARG A 71 19.63 -13.28 46.53
N ILE A 72 19.80 -14.60 46.55
CA ILE A 72 18.74 -15.58 46.85
C ILE A 72 19.06 -16.24 48.19
N ARG A 73 18.05 -16.30 49.06
CA ARG A 73 18.14 -16.98 50.34
C ARG A 73 16.89 -17.84 50.56
N ARG A 74 17.06 -19.05 51.03
CA ARG A 74 16.00 -19.91 51.55
C ARG A 74 16.16 -20.06 53.05
N GLN A 75 15.14 -19.69 53.80
CA GLN A 75 15.10 -19.84 55.25
C GLN A 75 13.73 -20.35 55.67
N GLU A 76 13.70 -21.43 56.47
CA GLU A 76 12.45 -22.06 56.93
C GLU A 76 11.47 -22.40 55.79
N GLY A 77 12.01 -22.82 54.63
CA GLY A 77 11.21 -23.13 53.46
C GLY A 77 10.75 -21.95 52.63
N VAL A 78 10.91 -20.71 53.11
CA VAL A 78 10.54 -19.50 52.41
C VAL A 78 11.67 -18.95 51.57
N TRP A 79 11.43 -18.69 50.30
CA TRP A 79 12.37 -18.07 49.40
C TRP A 79 12.33 -16.55 49.53
N LYS A 80 13.50 -15.93 49.73
CA LYS A 80 13.70 -14.48 49.80
C LYS A 80 14.63 -14.04 48.70
N TYR A 81 14.17 -13.06 47.93
CA TYR A 81 14.94 -12.45 46.84
C TYR A 81 15.21 -11.01 47.19
N ILE A 82 16.45 -10.58 47.08
CA ILE A 82 16.85 -9.20 47.29
C ILE A 82 17.24 -8.67 45.90
N ASP A 83 16.48 -7.71 45.40
CA ASP A 83 16.80 -7.05 44.12
C ASP A 83 18.01 -6.08 44.31
N ARG A 84 18.52 -5.57 43.20
CA ARG A 84 19.67 -4.65 43.20
C ARG A 84 19.41 -3.33 43.96
N TYR A 85 18.15 -3.03 44.26
CA TYR A 85 17.75 -1.84 45.02
C TYR A 85 17.58 -2.14 46.51
N GLY A 86 17.91 -3.35 46.95
CA GLY A 86 17.79 -3.78 48.35
C GLY A 86 16.35 -4.13 48.77
N LYS A 87 15.38 -4.18 47.83
CA LYS A 87 13.99 -4.52 48.14
C LYS A 87 13.85 -6.04 48.29
N ASN A 88 13.27 -6.46 49.40
CA ASN A 88 13.01 -7.86 49.71
C ASN A 88 11.69 -8.31 49.08
N HIS A 89 11.75 -9.37 48.31
CA HIS A 89 10.59 -10.10 47.79
C HIS A 89 10.58 -11.48 48.46
N GLN A 90 9.41 -11.90 48.94
CA GLN A 90 9.21 -13.21 49.54
C GLN A 90 8.18 -14.01 48.74
N SER A 91 8.48 -15.29 48.54
CA SER A 91 7.53 -16.22 47.87
C SER A 91 7.60 -17.58 48.56
N ALA A 92 6.42 -18.11 48.92
CA ALA A 92 6.31 -19.50 49.40
C ALA A 92 6.49 -20.48 48.22
N GLU A 93 6.20 -20.05 47.01
CA GLU A 93 6.46 -20.81 45.78
C GLU A 93 7.90 -20.60 45.35
N GLY A 94 8.71 -21.63 45.40
CA GLY A 94 10.11 -21.58 44.95
C GLY A 94 10.20 -21.37 43.44
N PRO A 95 11.32 -20.78 42.93
CA PRO A 95 11.52 -20.57 41.50
C PRO A 95 11.53 -21.88 40.68
N ASN A 96 11.98 -22.97 41.32
CA ASN A 96 11.92 -24.32 40.78
C ASN A 96 10.48 -24.76 40.49
N ASN A 97 9.54 -24.43 41.38
CA ASN A 97 8.11 -24.73 41.20
C ASN A 97 7.50 -23.86 40.08
N GLN A 98 7.95 -22.60 39.91
CA GLN A 98 7.53 -21.74 38.82
C GLN A 98 7.90 -22.35 37.45
N ALA A 99 9.18 -22.69 37.26
CA ALA A 99 9.68 -23.33 36.05
C ALA A 99 8.99 -24.67 35.76
N LYS A 100 8.84 -25.50 36.80
CA LYS A 100 8.18 -26.82 36.69
C LYS A 100 6.71 -26.69 36.28
N SER A 101 5.97 -25.82 36.94
CA SER A 101 4.56 -25.56 36.66
C SER A 101 4.34 -24.98 35.26
N ALA A 102 5.17 -24.02 34.84
CA ALA A 102 5.16 -23.46 33.50
C ALA A 102 5.42 -24.53 32.43
N MET A 103 6.41 -25.40 32.66
CA MET A 103 6.73 -26.53 31.80
C MET A 103 5.54 -27.48 31.62
N PHE A 104 4.86 -27.88 32.70
CA PHE A 104 3.70 -28.76 32.61
C PHE A 104 2.50 -28.11 31.91
N SER A 105 2.26 -26.82 32.19
CA SER A 105 1.20 -26.04 31.54
C SER A 105 1.45 -25.94 30.03
N LEU A 106 2.70 -25.63 29.64
CA LEU A 106 3.08 -25.61 28.21
C LEU A 106 2.92 -26.97 27.56
N LYS A 107 3.40 -28.05 28.21
CA LYS A 107 3.28 -29.43 27.69
C LYS A 107 1.84 -29.81 27.45
N ALA A 108 0.93 -29.53 28.39
CA ALA A 108 -0.49 -29.82 28.25
C ALA A 108 -1.15 -29.07 27.06
N LYS A 109 -0.78 -27.79 26.88
CA LYS A 109 -1.26 -26.99 25.73
C LYS A 109 -0.74 -27.56 24.40
N LEU A 110 0.54 -27.87 24.33
CA LEU A 110 1.12 -28.46 23.11
C LEU A 110 0.55 -29.85 22.79
N GLN A 111 0.26 -30.68 23.78
CA GLN A 111 -0.41 -31.97 23.57
C GLN A 111 -1.82 -31.82 22.98
N LYS A 112 -2.57 -30.79 23.43
CA LYS A 112 -3.90 -30.48 22.90
C LYS A 112 -3.84 -30.00 21.45
N GLU A 113 -2.88 -29.13 21.14
CA GLU A 113 -2.75 -28.50 19.81
C GLU A 113 -2.14 -29.43 18.77
N PHE A 114 -1.19 -30.25 19.20
CA PHE A 114 -0.44 -31.18 18.33
C PHE A 114 -0.70 -32.65 18.75
N PRO A 115 -1.90 -33.20 18.58
CA PRO A 115 -2.26 -34.55 19.05
C PRO A 115 -1.48 -35.68 18.38
N ARG A 116 -0.85 -35.41 17.23
CA ARG A 116 0.01 -36.37 16.51
C ARG A 116 1.43 -36.44 17.05
N VAL A 117 1.85 -35.49 17.90
CA VAL A 117 3.18 -35.44 18.52
C VAL A 117 3.11 -36.10 19.89
N ASP A 118 3.90 -37.14 20.10
CA ASP A 118 3.95 -37.89 21.36
C ASP A 118 4.90 -37.21 22.37
N PHE A 119 4.45 -36.11 22.98
CA PHE A 119 5.25 -35.35 23.96
C PHE A 119 5.62 -36.13 25.22
N ASN A 120 5.06 -37.33 25.47
CA ASN A 120 5.48 -38.15 26.58
C ASN A 120 6.80 -38.86 26.32
N ASN A 121 7.13 -39.09 25.06
CA ASN A 121 8.36 -39.70 24.62
C ASN A 121 9.41 -38.70 24.10
N ILE A 122 9.09 -37.38 24.17
CA ILE A 122 10.06 -36.30 23.82
C ILE A 122 10.63 -35.73 25.09
N PRO A 123 11.94 -35.46 25.17
CA PRO A 123 12.54 -34.76 26.30
C PRO A 123 11.87 -33.39 26.50
N PHE A 124 11.19 -33.25 27.64
CA PHE A 124 10.51 -32.02 28.01
C PHE A 124 10.95 -31.68 29.44
N GLY A 125 11.68 -30.57 29.59
CA GLY A 125 12.36 -30.28 30.82
C GLY A 125 12.29 -28.82 31.26
N TRP A 126 12.77 -28.59 32.47
CA TRP A 126 12.94 -27.24 33.03
C TRP A 126 14.29 -27.12 33.73
N ALA A 127 14.80 -25.91 33.86
CA ALA A 127 16.00 -25.61 34.61
C ALA A 127 15.95 -24.19 35.18
N MET A 128 16.83 -24.00 36.20
CA MET A 128 17.09 -22.69 36.80
C MET A 128 18.38 -22.13 36.27
N ILE A 129 18.42 -20.81 36.02
CA ILE A 129 19.65 -20.09 35.67
C ILE A 129 19.89 -18.98 36.72
N PHE A 130 21.03 -19.06 37.38
CA PHE A 130 21.51 -18.11 38.37
C PHE A 130 22.78 -17.42 37.88
N PRO A 131 22.67 -16.38 37.01
CA PRO A 131 23.83 -15.80 36.33
C PRO A 131 24.78 -15.01 37.25
N ASP A 132 24.37 -14.78 38.50
CA ASP A 132 25.12 -13.97 39.47
C ASP A 132 25.54 -14.78 40.72
N ILE A 133 25.23 -16.08 40.78
CA ILE A 133 25.38 -16.89 42.00
C ILE A 133 26.17 -18.16 41.66
N ASP A 134 27.11 -18.50 42.54
CA ASP A 134 27.76 -19.81 42.59
C ASP A 134 26.89 -20.76 43.44
N TYR A 135 26.31 -21.78 42.79
CA TYR A 135 25.36 -22.71 43.40
C TYR A 135 26.02 -23.99 43.83
N ALA A 136 26.43 -24.08 45.10
CA ALA A 136 27.05 -25.27 45.67
C ALA A 136 26.09 -26.16 46.47
N ALA A 137 24.77 -25.81 46.57
CA ALA A 137 23.83 -26.53 47.40
C ALA A 137 23.35 -27.83 46.72
N LYS A 138 23.46 -28.95 47.42
CA LYS A 138 22.88 -30.23 47.01
C LYS A 138 21.53 -30.40 47.69
N THR A 139 20.43 -30.29 46.92
CA THR A 139 19.06 -30.44 47.44
C THR A 139 18.26 -31.43 46.61
N LEU A 140 17.32 -32.11 47.29
CA LEU A 140 16.40 -33.03 46.60
C LEU A 140 15.47 -32.32 45.59
N GLU A 141 15.07 -31.10 45.92
CA GLU A 141 14.09 -30.34 45.13
C GLU A 141 14.70 -29.64 43.91
N LEU A 142 16.01 -29.39 43.92
CA LEU A 142 16.73 -28.74 42.84
C LEU A 142 18.07 -29.45 42.60
N PRO A 143 18.08 -30.52 41.81
CA PRO A 143 19.29 -31.25 41.44
C PRO A 143 20.29 -30.36 40.70
N VAL A 144 21.60 -30.60 40.89
CA VAL A 144 22.67 -29.80 40.30
C VAL A 144 22.59 -29.79 38.75
N GLU A 145 22.13 -30.88 38.15
CA GLU A 145 21.95 -31.03 36.70
C GLU A 145 20.89 -30.08 36.14
N MET A 146 20.02 -29.53 36.97
CA MET A 146 18.96 -28.61 36.59
C MET A 146 19.28 -27.16 36.92
N VAL A 147 20.52 -26.87 37.30
CA VAL A 147 20.98 -25.51 37.67
C VAL A 147 22.15 -25.10 36.79
N CYS A 148 21.98 -23.96 36.13
CA CYS A 148 23.10 -23.22 35.55
C CYS A 148 23.47 -22.08 36.49
N ASP A 149 24.65 -22.09 37.02
CA ASP A 149 25.19 -21.06 37.93
C ASP A 149 26.16 -20.11 37.20
N PHE A 150 26.73 -19.15 37.94
CA PHE A 150 27.69 -18.19 37.41
C PHE A 150 28.86 -18.87 36.67
N ASN A 151 29.39 -19.99 37.21
CA ASN A 151 30.54 -20.70 36.62
C ASN A 151 30.20 -21.40 35.33
N SER A 152 28.92 -21.77 35.15
CA SER A 152 28.40 -22.47 33.99
C SER A 152 27.92 -21.52 32.88
N MET A 153 27.92 -20.20 33.09
CA MET A 153 27.44 -19.20 32.14
C MET A 153 28.40 -18.89 30.99
N SER A 154 29.63 -19.36 31.04
CA SER A 154 30.61 -19.15 29.98
C SER A 154 30.49 -20.21 28.87
N ASN A 155 30.75 -19.83 27.61
CA ASN A 155 30.91 -20.81 26.54
C ASN A 155 32.33 -21.39 26.62
N PRO A 156 32.57 -22.76 26.59
CA PRO A 156 31.61 -23.81 26.20
C PRO A 156 30.77 -24.40 27.37
N SER A 157 30.97 -23.98 28.62
CA SER A 157 30.31 -24.60 29.78
C SER A 157 28.78 -24.55 29.69
N PHE A 158 28.23 -23.46 29.16
CA PHE A 158 26.80 -23.30 28.99
C PHE A 158 26.22 -24.24 27.90
N GLU A 159 26.98 -24.49 26.83
CA GLU A 159 26.59 -25.47 25.80
C GLU A 159 26.57 -26.89 26.41
N ILE A 160 27.59 -27.25 27.18
CA ILE A 160 27.67 -28.52 27.89
C ILE A 160 26.51 -28.68 28.89
N PHE A 161 26.14 -27.61 29.60
CA PHE A 161 24.98 -27.61 30.50
C PHE A 161 23.69 -27.93 29.74
N ILE A 162 23.42 -27.29 28.60
CA ILE A 162 22.23 -27.55 27.75
C ILE A 162 22.21 -29.01 27.31
N ASP A 163 23.33 -29.55 26.83
CA ASP A 163 23.42 -30.93 26.36
C ASP A 163 23.21 -31.92 27.52
N ASN A 164 23.76 -31.66 28.68
CA ASN A 164 23.58 -32.51 29.87
C ASN A 164 22.12 -32.45 30.35
N LEU A 165 21.47 -31.30 30.28
CA LEU A 165 20.06 -31.14 30.63
C LEU A 165 19.15 -31.98 29.71
N TYR A 166 19.40 -31.97 28.38
CA TYR A 166 18.71 -32.85 27.45
C TYR A 166 18.92 -34.33 27.77
N LYS A 167 20.17 -34.75 28.08
CA LYS A 167 20.49 -36.13 28.46
C LYS A 167 19.77 -36.50 29.76
N TYR A 168 19.74 -35.64 30.75
CA TYR A 168 19.06 -35.87 32.03
C TYR A 168 17.56 -36.17 31.81
N PHE A 169 16.84 -35.36 31.02
CA PHE A 169 15.42 -35.60 30.75
C PHE A 169 15.20 -36.76 29.81
N LYS A 170 16.08 -37.00 28.84
CA LYS A 170 16.02 -38.14 27.94
C LYS A 170 16.12 -39.46 28.70
N ASN A 171 17.00 -39.54 29.70
CA ASN A 171 17.23 -40.77 30.51
C ASN A 171 16.02 -41.10 31.41
N LYS A 172 15.10 -40.19 31.65
CA LYS A 172 13.86 -40.42 32.39
C LYS A 172 12.74 -41.01 31.52
N ILE A 173 12.93 -41.11 30.23
CA ILE A 173 11.97 -41.60 29.25
C ILE A 173 12.34 -43.02 28.80
N LYS A 174 11.41 -43.95 28.85
CA LYS A 174 11.66 -45.36 28.50
C LYS A 174 12.00 -45.51 27.02
N ASN A 175 11.27 -44.79 26.11
CA ASN A 175 11.47 -44.84 24.67
C ASN A 175 11.60 -43.39 24.11
N PRO A 176 12.75 -42.75 24.35
CA PRO A 176 12.90 -41.35 23.97
C PRO A 176 12.91 -41.16 22.45
N LYS A 177 12.13 -40.18 21.97
CA LYS A 177 12.06 -39.77 20.59
C LYS A 177 12.57 -38.33 20.44
N GLU A 178 12.93 -37.96 19.24
CA GLU A 178 13.26 -36.59 18.86
C GLU A 178 12.09 -35.95 18.12
N LEU A 179 11.96 -34.63 18.21
CA LEU A 179 11.03 -33.86 17.38
C LEU A 179 11.48 -33.89 15.91
N LYS A 180 10.55 -34.07 14.98
CA LYS A 180 10.83 -33.86 13.57
C LYS A 180 11.11 -32.39 13.30
N GLY A 181 11.89 -32.06 12.27
CA GLY A 181 12.20 -30.68 11.91
C GLY A 181 10.97 -29.85 11.59
N GLU A 182 9.93 -30.47 11.03
CA GLU A 182 8.63 -29.84 10.76
C GLU A 182 7.88 -29.53 12.07
N ASP A 183 7.85 -30.45 13.02
CA ASP A 183 7.21 -30.24 14.32
C ASP A 183 7.87 -29.10 15.09
N VAL A 184 9.21 -28.97 15.03
CA VAL A 184 9.93 -27.84 15.64
C VAL A 184 9.47 -26.51 15.07
N VAL A 185 9.25 -26.43 13.75
CA VAL A 185 8.76 -25.21 13.08
C VAL A 185 7.32 -24.91 13.47
N ASN A 186 6.44 -25.93 13.41
CA ASN A 186 5.01 -25.77 13.69
C ASN A 186 4.77 -25.37 15.15
N ILE A 187 5.47 -25.98 16.10
CA ILE A 187 5.43 -25.63 17.51
C ILE A 187 5.92 -24.20 17.72
N SER A 188 7.01 -23.81 17.05
CA SER A 188 7.57 -22.46 17.18
C SER A 188 6.63 -21.39 16.65
N ASN A 189 6.00 -21.65 15.50
CA ASN A 189 4.99 -20.76 14.93
C ASN A 189 3.72 -20.66 15.80
N TYR A 190 3.32 -21.74 16.47
CA TYR A 190 2.20 -21.71 17.39
C TYR A 190 2.51 -20.90 18.66
N ILE A 191 3.75 -20.97 19.18
CA ILE A 191 4.17 -20.20 20.36
C ILE A 191 4.22 -18.72 20.08
N ARG A 192 4.79 -18.32 18.95
CA ARG A 192 4.91 -16.91 18.53
C ARG A 192 4.94 -16.81 17.02
N PRO A 193 3.76 -16.78 16.38
CA PRO A 193 3.65 -16.62 14.93
C PRO A 193 4.04 -15.20 14.51
N ASP A 194 4.55 -15.07 13.28
CA ASP A 194 4.55 -13.79 12.60
C ASP A 194 3.10 -13.44 12.26
N ILE A 195 2.63 -12.32 12.74
CA ILE A 195 1.26 -11.86 12.53
C ILE A 195 1.32 -10.49 11.87
N ASP A 196 0.77 -10.39 10.67
CA ASP A 196 0.51 -9.12 10.01
C ASP A 196 -1.00 -8.83 10.10
N LEU A 197 -1.37 -7.95 11.02
CA LEU A 197 -2.76 -7.55 11.23
C LEU A 197 -3.01 -6.22 10.53
N VAL A 198 -3.42 -6.29 9.28
CA VAL A 198 -3.82 -5.11 8.51
C VAL A 198 -5.27 -4.75 8.87
N PRO A 199 -5.61 -3.46 9.14
CA PRO A 199 -6.99 -3.04 9.36
C PRO A 199 -7.89 -3.46 8.19
N LYS A 200 -9.14 -3.83 8.47
CA LYS A 200 -10.10 -4.12 7.41
C LYS A 200 -10.21 -2.92 6.47
N LEU A 201 -10.34 -3.19 5.18
CA LEU A 201 -10.35 -2.17 4.12
C LEU A 201 -11.44 -1.11 4.37
N LYS A 202 -12.60 -1.52 4.89
CA LYS A 202 -13.67 -0.61 5.32
C LYS A 202 -13.16 0.47 6.29
N ASN A 203 -12.38 0.11 7.31
CA ASN A 203 -11.85 1.07 8.29
C ASN A 203 -10.86 2.05 7.65
N THR A 204 -10.07 1.58 6.68
CA THR A 204 -9.14 2.43 5.91
C THR A 204 -9.90 3.41 5.03
N ILE A 205 -10.99 2.95 4.38
CA ILE A 205 -11.89 3.80 3.58
C ILE A 205 -12.51 4.91 4.45
N ASP A 206 -13.08 4.55 5.60
CA ASP A 206 -13.72 5.50 6.52
C ASP A 206 -12.75 6.55 7.06
N GLU A 207 -11.52 6.15 7.41
CA GLU A 207 -10.48 7.07 7.86
C GLU A 207 -10.00 7.99 6.73
N THR A 208 -9.87 7.47 5.52
CA THR A 208 -9.48 8.24 4.33
C THR A 208 -10.55 9.30 4.03
N ASN A 209 -11.82 8.94 4.03
CA ASN A 209 -12.92 9.87 3.82
C ASN A 209 -12.93 11.00 4.85
N LYS A 210 -12.73 10.70 6.14
CA LYS A 210 -12.66 11.72 7.20
C LYS A 210 -11.49 12.70 7.03
N LYS A 211 -10.38 12.27 6.44
CA LYS A 211 -9.21 13.11 6.20
C LYS A 211 -9.34 13.95 4.93
N LEU A 212 -9.97 13.42 3.89
CA LEU A 212 -10.25 14.14 2.65
C LEU A 212 -11.17 15.34 2.86
N VAL A 213 -12.08 15.29 3.84
CA VAL A 213 -12.98 16.41 4.19
C VAL A 213 -12.22 17.58 4.82
N LYS A 214 -11.05 17.35 5.44
CA LYS A 214 -10.23 18.42 6.02
C LYS A 214 -9.22 18.91 4.98
N GLY A 215 -9.53 20.01 4.29
CA GLY A 215 -8.56 20.67 3.42
C GLY A 215 -7.20 20.89 4.13
N THR A 216 -6.12 20.85 3.38
CA THR A 216 -4.79 21.14 3.91
C THR A 216 -4.60 22.63 4.14
N GLN A 217 -3.68 23.01 5.03
CA GLN A 217 -3.29 24.42 5.18
C GLN A 217 -2.83 25.04 3.85
N GLN A 218 -2.18 24.25 3.00
CA GLN A 218 -1.75 24.68 1.67
C GLN A 218 -2.96 24.99 0.75
N GLN A 219 -4.01 24.17 0.79
CA GLN A 219 -5.23 24.42 0.03
C GLN A 219 -5.98 25.65 0.50
N TYR A 220 -6.04 25.91 1.81
CA TYR A 220 -6.63 27.14 2.35
C TYR A 220 -5.81 28.39 1.99
N ALA A 221 -4.49 28.32 2.05
CA ALA A 221 -3.61 29.40 1.62
C ALA A 221 -3.79 29.70 0.12
N PHE A 222 -3.98 28.64 -0.68
CA PHE A 222 -4.27 28.79 -2.10
C PHE A 222 -5.61 29.50 -2.36
N LEU A 223 -6.68 29.11 -1.67
CA LEU A 223 -7.99 29.76 -1.82
C LEU A 223 -7.90 31.26 -1.53
N ASN A 224 -7.23 31.66 -0.47
CA ASN A 224 -7.04 33.09 -0.13
C ASN A 224 -6.26 33.80 -1.26
N MET A 225 -5.19 33.20 -1.77
CA MET A 225 -4.41 33.78 -2.85
C MET A 225 -5.20 33.83 -4.17
N ALA A 226 -6.09 32.86 -4.42
CA ALA A 226 -6.96 32.85 -5.59
C ALA A 226 -8.01 33.98 -5.58
N LEU A 227 -8.38 34.51 -4.43
CA LEU A 227 -9.28 35.64 -4.31
C LEU A 227 -8.58 36.97 -4.67
N GLU A 228 -7.28 37.07 -4.44
CA GLU A 228 -6.50 38.31 -4.63
C GLU A 228 -5.86 38.41 -6.03
N ASN A 229 -5.73 37.30 -6.77
CA ASN A 229 -5.05 37.26 -8.05
C ASN A 229 -5.99 36.87 -9.19
N ASN A 230 -5.94 37.63 -10.30
CA ASN A 230 -6.78 37.37 -11.47
C ASN A 230 -6.30 36.22 -12.32
N ARG A 231 -5.00 35.95 -12.37
CA ARG A 231 -4.40 34.90 -13.22
C ARG A 231 -3.59 33.96 -12.36
N ILE A 232 -3.92 32.68 -12.40
CA ILE A 232 -3.25 31.66 -11.59
C ILE A 232 -2.93 30.45 -12.44
N LEU A 233 -1.67 30.05 -12.36
CA LEU A 233 -1.16 28.79 -12.87
C LEU A 233 -0.84 27.87 -11.69
N CYS A 234 -1.71 26.90 -11.45
CA CYS A 234 -1.59 25.95 -10.36
C CYS A 234 -1.08 24.60 -10.89
N THR A 235 0.11 24.22 -10.48
CA THR A 235 0.68 22.92 -10.80
C THR A 235 0.67 21.99 -9.58
N GLY A 236 0.67 20.70 -9.80
CA GLY A 236 0.76 19.70 -8.74
C GLY A 236 0.49 18.30 -9.28
N GLY A 237 1.07 17.29 -8.64
CA GLY A 237 0.87 15.90 -9.01
C GLY A 237 -0.57 15.43 -8.82
N ALA A 238 -0.87 14.22 -9.31
CA ALA A 238 -2.17 13.59 -9.06
C ALA A 238 -2.42 13.47 -7.55
N GLY A 239 -3.65 13.70 -7.11
CA GLY A 239 -4.04 13.59 -5.70
C GLY A 239 -3.77 14.81 -4.83
N THR A 240 -3.23 15.91 -5.38
CA THR A 240 -2.98 17.16 -4.62
C THR A 240 -4.22 18.04 -4.41
N GLY A 241 -5.38 17.66 -5.00
CA GLY A 241 -6.65 18.33 -4.77
C GLY A 241 -6.98 19.45 -5.75
N LYS A 242 -6.37 19.51 -6.92
CA LYS A 242 -6.62 20.52 -7.97
C LYS A 242 -8.10 20.68 -8.32
N THR A 243 -8.78 19.58 -8.65
CA THR A 243 -10.21 19.58 -8.98
C THR A 243 -11.09 20.07 -7.82
N VAL A 244 -10.74 19.70 -6.57
CA VAL A 244 -11.45 20.18 -5.37
C VAL A 244 -11.31 21.69 -5.24
N LEU A 245 -10.10 22.22 -5.45
CA LEU A 245 -9.84 23.66 -5.43
C LEU A 245 -10.59 24.39 -6.56
N ALA A 246 -10.65 23.83 -7.76
CA ALA A 246 -11.42 24.38 -8.88
C ALA A 246 -12.91 24.55 -8.53
N ILE A 247 -13.51 23.49 -7.93
CA ILE A 247 -14.90 23.49 -7.47
C ILE A 247 -15.11 24.54 -6.35
N GLU A 248 -14.19 24.60 -5.38
CA GLU A 248 -14.31 25.48 -4.22
C GLU A 248 -14.16 26.95 -4.59
N ILE A 249 -13.31 27.28 -5.58
CA ILE A 249 -13.21 28.63 -6.15
C ILE A 249 -14.56 29.05 -6.77
N ALA A 250 -15.19 28.17 -7.54
CA ALA A 250 -16.49 28.46 -8.12
C ALA A 250 -17.57 28.69 -7.05
N ARG A 251 -17.60 27.85 -6.00
CA ARG A 251 -18.50 27.99 -4.86
C ARG A 251 -18.29 29.31 -4.08
N SER A 252 -17.04 29.74 -3.98
CA SER A 252 -16.66 30.98 -3.27
C SER A 252 -16.95 32.24 -4.04
N ASN A 253 -17.38 32.15 -5.31
CA ASN A 253 -17.70 33.27 -6.17
C ASN A 253 -19.13 33.17 -6.75
N PRO A 254 -20.18 33.17 -5.91
CA PRO A 254 -21.54 32.87 -6.35
C PRO A 254 -22.14 33.95 -7.27
N ASP A 255 -21.61 35.17 -7.23
CA ASP A 255 -22.09 36.32 -8.00
C ASP A 255 -21.42 36.46 -9.37
N LYS A 256 -20.45 35.61 -9.69
CA LYS A 256 -19.71 35.65 -10.94
C LYS A 256 -20.24 34.63 -11.94
N LYS A 257 -20.27 35.00 -13.21
CA LYS A 257 -20.49 34.06 -14.30
C LYS A 257 -19.19 33.32 -14.59
N ILE A 258 -19.17 32.02 -14.30
CA ILE A 258 -17.95 31.19 -14.33
C ILE A 258 -18.10 30.06 -15.36
N LEU A 259 -17.08 29.84 -16.17
CA LEU A 259 -16.93 28.63 -16.97
C LEU A 259 -15.89 27.72 -16.32
N ILE A 260 -16.28 26.50 -15.97
CA ILE A 260 -15.34 25.43 -15.64
C ILE A 260 -15.25 24.49 -16.83
N THR A 261 -14.04 24.20 -17.27
CA THR A 261 -13.84 23.31 -18.42
C THR A 261 -12.71 22.34 -18.22
N CYS A 262 -12.82 21.18 -18.87
CA CYS A 262 -11.81 20.15 -18.96
C CYS A 262 -12.02 19.35 -20.25
N LYS A 263 -11.07 18.48 -20.62
CA LYS A 263 -11.20 17.65 -21.84
C LYS A 263 -12.19 16.51 -21.65
N SER A 264 -12.20 15.86 -20.48
CA SER A 264 -13.00 14.68 -20.17
C SER A 264 -14.47 15.00 -19.90
N GLY A 265 -15.39 14.46 -20.70
CA GLY A 265 -16.83 14.62 -20.50
C GLY A 265 -17.35 13.99 -19.20
N VAL A 266 -16.73 12.90 -18.74
CA VAL A 266 -17.06 12.24 -17.47
C VAL A 266 -16.64 13.13 -16.30
N LEU A 267 -15.44 13.71 -16.35
CA LEU A 267 -14.97 14.65 -15.33
C LEU A 267 -15.83 15.93 -15.29
N ALA A 268 -16.16 16.50 -16.45
CA ALA A 268 -17.05 17.67 -16.52
C ALA A 268 -18.40 17.38 -15.89
N ARG A 269 -18.99 16.22 -16.16
CA ARG A 269 -20.26 15.80 -15.55
C ARG A 269 -20.14 15.60 -14.04
N PHE A 270 -19.03 15.04 -13.57
CA PHE A 270 -18.73 14.91 -12.14
C PHE A 270 -18.65 16.30 -11.48
N ILE A 271 -17.88 17.24 -12.04
CA ILE A 271 -17.73 18.61 -11.54
C ILE A 271 -19.09 19.31 -11.50
N LYS A 272 -19.89 19.18 -12.57
CA LYS A 272 -21.23 19.76 -12.66
C LYS A 272 -22.16 19.29 -11.53
N GLY A 273 -22.04 18.01 -11.13
CA GLY A 273 -22.80 17.47 -10.00
C GLY A 273 -22.37 18.02 -8.63
N GLN A 274 -21.17 18.59 -8.55
CA GLN A 274 -20.64 19.16 -7.31
C GLN A 274 -20.85 20.67 -7.20
N VAL A 275 -21.08 21.38 -8.30
CA VAL A 275 -21.28 22.83 -8.34
C VAL A 275 -22.78 23.12 -8.29
N THR A 276 -23.20 23.94 -7.31
CA THR A 276 -24.61 24.29 -7.08
C THR A 276 -24.97 25.70 -7.57
N ASN A 277 -23.98 26.48 -8.03
CA ASN A 277 -24.19 27.86 -8.48
C ASN A 277 -24.78 27.87 -9.90
N GLU A 278 -25.92 28.52 -10.08
CA GLU A 278 -26.62 28.66 -11.36
C GLU A 278 -25.86 29.50 -12.39
N LEU A 279 -24.98 30.39 -11.96
CA LEU A 279 -24.12 31.20 -12.83
C LEU A 279 -22.83 30.47 -13.26
N THR A 280 -22.66 29.21 -12.86
CA THR A 280 -21.50 28.44 -13.25
C THR A 280 -21.85 27.39 -14.31
N ASP A 281 -21.32 27.59 -15.49
CA ASP A 281 -21.36 26.60 -16.57
C ASP A 281 -20.20 25.62 -16.42
N VAL A 282 -20.49 24.32 -16.59
CA VAL A 282 -19.47 23.26 -16.64
C VAL A 282 -19.62 22.51 -17.95
N MET A 283 -18.61 22.60 -18.81
CA MET A 283 -18.59 22.00 -20.15
C MET A 283 -17.28 21.28 -20.42
N ASP A 284 -17.35 20.12 -21.04
CA ASP A 284 -16.17 19.53 -21.66
C ASP A 284 -15.85 20.20 -23.01
N PHE A 285 -14.62 20.01 -23.50
CA PHE A 285 -14.18 20.67 -24.72
C PHE A 285 -15.02 20.29 -25.96
N ALA A 286 -15.53 19.08 -26.07
CA ALA A 286 -16.41 18.68 -27.15
C ALA A 286 -17.75 19.47 -27.09
N GLN A 287 -18.32 19.63 -25.90
CA GLN A 287 -19.52 20.45 -25.70
C GLN A 287 -19.29 21.92 -26.04
N ILE A 288 -18.08 22.45 -25.79
CA ILE A 288 -17.72 23.81 -26.19
C ILE A 288 -17.73 23.94 -27.71
N LEU A 289 -17.11 23.00 -28.43
CA LEU A 289 -17.04 23.03 -29.89
C LEU A 289 -18.43 22.91 -30.54
N ASP A 290 -19.32 22.11 -29.98
CA ASP A 290 -20.69 21.94 -30.46
C ASP A 290 -21.63 23.09 -30.04
N ASN A 291 -21.17 24.01 -29.18
CA ASN A 291 -22.02 25.06 -28.66
C ASN A 291 -22.19 26.21 -29.67
N GLN A 292 -23.42 26.40 -30.19
CA GLN A 292 -23.75 27.44 -31.15
C GLN A 292 -23.61 28.88 -30.62
N VAL A 293 -23.44 29.09 -29.32
CA VAL A 293 -23.10 30.42 -28.75
C VAL A 293 -21.67 30.80 -29.12
N PHE A 294 -20.74 29.83 -29.16
CA PHE A 294 -19.33 30.08 -29.39
C PHE A 294 -18.90 29.81 -30.83
N PHE A 295 -19.48 28.77 -31.46
CA PHE A 295 -19.06 28.31 -32.78
C PHE A 295 -20.21 28.32 -33.77
N THR A 296 -19.87 28.42 -35.06
CA THR A 296 -20.80 28.23 -36.19
C THR A 296 -21.01 26.74 -36.45
N ASN A 297 -21.96 26.39 -37.33
CA ASN A 297 -22.24 24.98 -37.71
C ASN A 297 -21.05 24.27 -38.38
N GLY A 298 -19.99 24.99 -38.79
CA GLY A 298 -18.74 24.42 -39.33
C GLY A 298 -17.60 24.38 -38.33
N HIS A 299 -17.89 24.54 -37.04
CA HIS A 299 -16.90 24.63 -35.95
C HIS A 299 -15.94 25.84 -36.09
N GLU A 300 -16.27 26.84 -36.88
CA GLU A 300 -15.57 28.11 -36.91
C GLU A 300 -15.99 28.98 -35.70
N MET A 301 -15.03 29.53 -35.01
CA MET A 301 -15.31 30.38 -33.83
C MET A 301 -15.92 31.71 -34.27
N LYS A 302 -16.98 32.16 -33.56
CA LYS A 302 -17.64 33.44 -33.84
C LYS A 302 -16.73 34.62 -33.50
N ASP A 303 -16.78 35.67 -34.31
CA ASP A 303 -15.96 36.86 -34.11
C ASP A 303 -16.38 37.67 -32.87
N SER A 304 -17.65 37.61 -32.49
CA SER A 304 -18.17 38.31 -31.29
C SER A 304 -19.01 37.37 -30.43
N ILE A 305 -18.74 37.37 -29.13
CA ILE A 305 -19.51 36.64 -28.10
C ILE A 305 -20.05 37.67 -27.12
N GLU A 306 -21.38 37.83 -27.11
CA GLU A 306 -22.05 38.89 -26.31
C GLU A 306 -22.02 38.56 -24.82
N ASP A 307 -22.15 37.29 -24.44
CA ASP A 307 -22.32 36.87 -23.06
C ASP A 307 -21.03 36.22 -22.49
N ARG A 308 -20.03 37.07 -22.22
CA ARG A 308 -18.71 36.65 -21.75
C ARG A 308 -18.71 36.26 -20.27
N TYR A 309 -17.79 35.37 -19.89
CA TYR A 309 -17.57 34.94 -18.50
C TYR A 309 -16.70 35.92 -17.72
N ASP A 310 -17.03 36.08 -16.42
CA ASP A 310 -16.20 36.82 -15.47
C ASP A 310 -14.94 36.04 -15.08
N MET A 311 -15.01 34.73 -15.10
CA MET A 311 -13.89 33.84 -14.76
C MET A 311 -13.95 32.56 -15.60
N VAL A 312 -12.77 32.05 -16.00
CA VAL A 312 -12.60 30.72 -16.60
C VAL A 312 -11.69 29.88 -15.71
N ILE A 313 -12.12 28.67 -15.40
CA ILE A 313 -11.37 27.66 -14.64
C ILE A 313 -11.14 26.46 -15.55
N VAL A 314 -9.86 26.11 -15.77
CA VAL A 314 -9.45 24.98 -16.60
C VAL A 314 -8.89 23.89 -15.70
N ASP A 315 -9.56 22.76 -15.61
CA ASP A 315 -9.05 21.60 -14.87
C ASP A 315 -8.43 20.57 -15.83
N GLU A 316 -7.38 19.87 -15.40
CA GLU A 316 -6.53 19.00 -16.23
C GLU A 316 -6.02 19.75 -17.48
N GLY A 317 -5.61 21.00 -17.30
CA GLY A 317 -5.32 21.95 -18.38
C GLY A 317 -4.17 21.53 -19.30
N GLN A 318 -3.29 20.59 -18.90
CA GLN A 318 -2.28 20.01 -19.78
C GLN A 318 -2.87 19.30 -21.00
N ASP A 319 -4.15 18.92 -20.98
CA ASP A 319 -4.85 18.28 -22.08
C ASP A 319 -5.48 19.27 -23.07
N LEU A 320 -5.46 20.55 -22.75
CA LEU A 320 -6.11 21.63 -23.48
C LEU A 320 -5.09 22.70 -23.97
N LEU A 321 -3.81 22.40 -23.94
CA LEU A 321 -2.75 23.27 -24.43
C LEU A 321 -2.72 23.25 -25.98
N THR A 322 -3.72 23.88 -26.59
CA THR A 322 -3.85 24.04 -28.04
C THR A 322 -4.14 25.50 -28.38
N SER A 323 -3.68 25.99 -29.54
CA SER A 323 -3.94 27.34 -30.02
C SER A 323 -5.43 27.64 -30.08
N LEU A 324 -6.22 26.71 -30.61
CA LEU A 324 -7.69 26.84 -30.68
C LEU A 324 -8.32 27.09 -29.30
N PHE A 325 -7.83 26.41 -28.26
CA PHE A 325 -8.39 26.58 -26.93
C PHE A 325 -7.98 27.89 -26.26
N VAL A 326 -6.77 28.36 -26.50
CA VAL A 326 -6.31 29.69 -26.02
C VAL A 326 -7.10 30.80 -26.69
N ASP A 327 -7.30 30.72 -28.01
CA ASP A 327 -8.14 31.66 -28.77
C ASP A 327 -9.59 31.66 -28.29
N PHE A 328 -10.11 30.48 -27.93
CA PHE A 328 -11.43 30.35 -27.33
C PHE A 328 -11.51 31.12 -26.01
N ILE A 329 -10.56 30.90 -25.08
CA ILE A 329 -10.55 31.60 -23.80
C ILE A 329 -10.49 33.12 -24.01
N ASP A 330 -9.65 33.59 -24.91
CA ASP A 330 -9.50 35.01 -25.19
C ASP A 330 -10.81 35.67 -25.61
N LYS A 331 -11.61 34.98 -26.40
CA LYS A 331 -12.91 35.48 -26.86
C LYS A 331 -14.04 35.39 -25.81
N VAL A 332 -14.08 34.30 -25.01
CA VAL A 332 -15.19 34.09 -24.04
C VAL A 332 -14.99 34.77 -22.70
N LEU A 333 -13.76 35.16 -22.36
CA LEU A 333 -13.41 35.76 -21.07
C LEU A 333 -13.46 37.28 -21.15
N LYS A 334 -14.10 37.94 -20.16
CA LYS A 334 -14.03 39.38 -20.01
C LYS A 334 -12.59 39.82 -19.75
N GLY A 335 -12.08 40.73 -20.55
CA GLY A 335 -10.69 41.19 -20.51
C GLY A 335 -9.74 40.28 -21.25
N GLY A 336 -10.25 39.24 -21.90
CA GLY A 336 -9.44 38.29 -22.68
C GLY A 336 -8.43 37.53 -21.81
N TYR A 337 -7.47 36.99 -22.48
CA TYR A 337 -6.45 36.18 -21.86
C TYR A 337 -5.42 36.98 -21.05
N GLU A 338 -5.07 38.18 -21.53
CA GLU A 338 -4.06 39.04 -20.88
C GLU A 338 -4.55 39.73 -19.61
N GLN A 339 -5.80 40.16 -19.55
CA GLN A 339 -6.36 40.96 -18.45
C GLN A 339 -7.47 40.24 -17.70
N GLY A 340 -8.02 39.18 -18.23
CA GLY A 340 -9.14 38.45 -17.66
C GLY A 340 -8.78 37.62 -16.42
N CYS A 341 -9.81 37.07 -15.81
CA CYS A 341 -9.71 36.30 -14.59
C CYS A 341 -9.75 34.79 -14.95
N TRP A 342 -8.61 34.11 -14.86
CA TRP A 342 -8.55 32.69 -15.17
C TRP A 342 -7.70 31.88 -14.19
N ARG A 343 -7.98 30.56 -14.11
CA ARG A 343 -7.31 29.59 -13.26
C ARG A 343 -7.00 28.35 -14.08
N TRP A 344 -5.74 28.02 -14.25
CA TRP A 344 -5.28 26.79 -14.90
C TRP A 344 -4.73 25.81 -13.88
N PHE A 345 -5.35 24.66 -13.77
CA PHE A 345 -4.91 23.54 -12.95
C PHE A 345 -4.27 22.47 -13.84
N MET A 346 -3.01 22.17 -13.60
CA MET A 346 -2.23 21.27 -14.45
C MET A 346 -1.43 20.27 -13.64
N ASP A 347 -1.24 19.08 -14.20
CA ASP A 347 -0.26 18.11 -13.76
C ASP A 347 0.81 17.95 -14.85
N LEU A 348 2.01 18.47 -14.59
CA LEU A 348 3.12 18.44 -15.54
C LEU A 348 3.85 17.08 -15.54
N ASN A 349 3.49 16.15 -14.65
CA ASN A 349 4.06 14.82 -14.55
C ASN A 349 3.50 13.85 -15.59
N ASN A 350 3.69 14.12 -16.90
CA ASN A 350 3.41 13.17 -18.00
C ASN A 350 1.96 12.69 -18.18
N GLN A 351 0.94 13.33 -17.58
CA GLN A 351 -0.45 12.94 -17.80
C GLN A 351 -0.98 13.28 -19.21
N ALA A 352 -0.41 14.26 -19.89
CA ALA A 352 -0.84 14.70 -21.21
C ALA A 352 -0.82 13.58 -22.27
N ARG A 353 0.08 12.61 -22.13
CA ARG A 353 0.24 11.51 -23.09
C ARG A 353 -0.79 10.39 -23.00
N VAL A 354 -1.62 10.36 -21.96
CA VAL A 354 -2.66 9.33 -21.81
C VAL A 354 -3.79 9.48 -22.83
N ASP A 355 -3.90 10.63 -23.47
CA ASP A 355 -4.80 10.82 -24.61
C ASP A 355 -4.46 10.00 -25.86
N SER A 356 -3.24 9.45 -25.92
CA SER A 356 -2.89 8.43 -26.91
C SER A 356 -3.69 7.12 -26.76
N SER A 357 -4.62 7.03 -25.79
CA SER A 357 -5.60 5.92 -25.70
C SER A 357 -6.41 5.77 -26.97
N ASN A 358 -6.80 6.87 -27.62
CA ASN A 358 -7.39 6.82 -28.96
C ASN A 358 -6.43 6.21 -30.00
N THR A 359 -5.14 6.48 -29.87
CA THR A 359 -4.09 5.90 -30.72
C THR A 359 -3.91 4.41 -30.39
N ILE A 360 -3.89 4.04 -29.11
CA ILE A 360 -3.79 2.63 -28.68
C ILE A 360 -5.03 1.85 -29.08
N MET A 361 -6.22 2.42 -28.93
CA MET A 361 -7.47 1.80 -29.38
C MET A 361 -7.53 1.68 -30.89
N LYS A 362 -7.12 2.70 -31.64
CA LYS A 362 -6.96 2.61 -33.10
C LYS A 362 -5.98 1.51 -33.47
N LEU A 363 -4.79 1.49 -32.89
CA LEU A 363 -3.79 0.45 -33.14
C LEU A 363 -4.30 -0.95 -32.77
N TYR A 364 -5.05 -1.09 -31.69
CA TYR A 364 -5.66 -2.37 -31.30
C TYR A 364 -6.69 -2.84 -32.34
N HIS A 365 -7.61 -1.97 -32.75
CA HIS A 365 -8.61 -2.28 -33.76
C HIS A 365 -7.98 -2.52 -35.13
N GLU A 366 -6.98 -1.75 -35.52
CA GLU A 366 -6.22 -1.95 -36.75
C GLU A 366 -5.46 -3.27 -36.74
N LEU A 367 -4.78 -3.62 -35.65
CA LEU A 367 -4.10 -4.92 -35.51
C LEU A 367 -5.07 -6.10 -35.46
N LYS A 368 -6.26 -5.92 -34.89
CA LYS A 368 -7.33 -6.90 -34.92
C LYS A 368 -7.88 -7.07 -36.34
N TYR A 369 -8.10 -5.97 -37.03
CA TYR A 369 -8.55 -5.95 -38.43
C TYR A 369 -7.51 -6.56 -39.39
N LEU A 370 -6.21 -6.28 -39.18
CA LEU A 370 -5.09 -6.85 -39.93
C LEU A 370 -4.88 -8.34 -39.68
N LYS A 371 -5.19 -8.84 -38.48
CA LYS A 371 -5.23 -10.29 -38.21
C LYS A 371 -6.36 -11.01 -38.96
N GLU A 372 -7.45 -10.29 -39.24
CA GLU A 372 -8.60 -10.78 -39.95
C GLU A 372 -8.48 -10.57 -41.48
N ASN A 373 -7.63 -9.62 -41.93
CA ASN A 373 -7.46 -9.25 -43.35
C ASN A 373 -5.98 -8.92 -43.64
N SER A 374 -5.28 -9.76 -44.36
CA SER A 374 -3.83 -9.82 -44.52
C SER A 374 -3.13 -8.78 -45.42
N ASP A 375 -3.70 -7.64 -45.78
CA ASP A 375 -3.06 -6.68 -46.69
C ASP A 375 -3.39 -5.20 -46.39
N ILE A 376 -2.63 -4.55 -45.48
CA ILE A 376 -2.58 -3.05 -45.45
C ILE A 376 -1.29 -2.54 -44.74
N ASN A 377 -0.72 -1.47 -45.31
CA ASN A 377 0.53 -0.82 -44.96
C ASN A 377 0.30 0.31 -43.93
N ILE A 378 0.97 0.23 -42.76
CA ILE A 378 0.74 1.08 -41.56
C ILE A 378 1.44 2.47 -41.63
N ALA A 379 2.01 2.88 -42.75
CA ALA A 379 2.97 3.98 -42.85
C ALA A 379 2.39 5.42 -42.88
N GLU A 380 1.10 5.67 -42.70
CA GLU A 380 0.50 7.03 -42.87
C GLU A 380 -0.27 7.58 -41.67
N LEU A 381 0.17 7.36 -40.44
CA LEU A 381 -0.33 8.15 -39.31
C LEU A 381 0.66 9.29 -39.04
N LYS A 382 0.37 10.48 -39.59
CA LYS A 382 1.12 11.71 -39.32
C LYS A 382 0.96 12.10 -37.85
N GLU A 383 2.08 12.34 -37.19
CA GLU A 383 2.15 13.01 -35.88
C GLU A 383 1.62 14.45 -36.02
N GLU A 384 0.63 14.82 -35.20
CA GLU A 384 0.34 16.23 -34.93
C GLU A 384 1.55 16.81 -34.18
N SER A 385 2.08 17.94 -34.65
CA SER A 385 3.17 18.66 -33.99
C SER A 385 2.80 18.99 -32.55
N ASP A 386 3.71 18.74 -31.61
CA ASP A 386 3.52 18.99 -30.17
C ASP A 386 3.75 20.49 -29.87
N ASP A 387 2.75 21.33 -30.19
CA ASP A 387 2.74 22.78 -29.93
C ASP A 387 2.55 23.13 -28.44
N SER A 388 2.43 22.11 -27.57
CA SER A 388 2.08 22.28 -26.15
C SER A 388 3.08 23.12 -25.35
N ASN A 389 4.38 23.07 -25.70
CA ASN A 389 5.41 23.89 -25.04
C ASN A 389 5.27 25.36 -25.38
N ASP A 390 4.97 25.70 -26.63
CA ASP A 390 4.79 27.07 -27.09
C ASP A 390 3.53 27.69 -26.45
N ILE A 391 2.47 26.92 -26.34
CA ILE A 391 1.22 27.32 -25.67
C ILE A 391 1.44 27.54 -24.17
N TYR A 392 2.21 26.64 -23.50
CA TYR A 392 2.56 26.84 -22.08
C TYR A 392 3.35 28.14 -21.87
N GLN A 393 4.25 28.51 -22.80
CA GLN A 393 4.99 29.76 -22.76
C GLN A 393 4.05 30.98 -22.90
N ILE A 394 3.04 30.93 -23.76
CA ILE A 394 2.02 31.99 -23.87
C ILE A 394 1.31 32.22 -22.54
N LEU A 395 0.97 31.14 -21.80
CA LEU A 395 0.40 31.26 -20.46
C LEU A 395 1.36 31.97 -19.48
N GLU A 396 2.62 31.63 -19.52
CA GLU A 396 3.64 32.23 -18.66
C GLU A 396 3.92 33.70 -18.96
N ASP A 397 3.83 34.12 -20.22
CA ASP A 397 4.08 35.50 -20.66
C ASP A 397 3.03 36.49 -20.13
N THR A 398 1.86 36.02 -19.69
CA THR A 398 0.88 36.87 -18.98
C THR A 398 1.25 37.12 -17.52
N HIS A 399 2.36 36.62 -17.04
CA HIS A 399 2.85 36.75 -15.65
C HIS A 399 1.82 36.30 -14.59
N PRO A 400 1.28 35.08 -14.65
CA PRO A 400 0.36 34.58 -13.65
C PRO A 400 1.07 34.31 -12.31
N SER A 401 0.28 34.34 -11.22
CA SER A 401 0.75 33.81 -9.94
C SER A 401 0.90 32.29 -10.05
N LYS A 402 2.15 31.79 -9.89
CA LYS A 402 2.48 30.37 -9.99
C LYS A 402 2.41 29.70 -8.61
N ILE A 403 1.73 28.58 -8.53
CA ILE A 403 1.60 27.78 -7.31
C ILE A 403 1.89 26.33 -7.62
N ASN A 404 2.66 25.70 -6.75
CA ASN A 404 2.91 24.28 -6.81
C ASN A 404 2.35 23.57 -5.56
N LEU A 405 1.40 22.64 -5.76
CA LEU A 405 0.83 21.81 -4.70
C LEU A 405 1.71 20.58 -4.49
N THR A 406 2.31 20.47 -3.30
CA THR A 406 3.28 19.43 -2.96
C THR A 406 2.76 18.35 -2.01
N HIS A 407 1.54 18.52 -1.50
CA HIS A 407 0.95 17.55 -0.57
C HIS A 407 -0.13 16.72 -1.24
N ASN A 408 0.07 15.40 -1.25
CA ASN A 408 -0.90 14.45 -1.76
C ASN A 408 -1.95 14.13 -0.69
N CYS A 409 -3.20 14.49 -0.96
CA CYS A 409 -4.35 14.33 -0.05
C CYS A 409 -5.15 13.05 -0.33
N ARG A 410 -4.89 12.38 -1.45
CA ARG A 410 -5.69 11.27 -1.98
C ARG A 410 -5.11 9.91 -1.63
N ASN A 411 -3.86 9.70 -1.98
CA ASN A 411 -3.23 8.38 -1.95
C ASN A 411 -2.58 8.09 -0.59
N THR A 412 -2.55 6.83 -0.16
CA THR A 412 -1.73 6.41 0.98
C THR A 412 -0.25 6.48 0.63
N GLU A 413 0.60 6.52 1.67
CA GLU A 413 2.06 6.60 1.51
C GLU A 413 2.60 5.42 0.69
N GLU A 414 2.02 4.22 0.88
CA GLU A 414 2.40 3.00 0.18
C GLU A 414 2.12 3.09 -1.32
N ILE A 415 0.95 3.66 -1.71
CA ILE A 415 0.59 3.86 -3.12
C ILE A 415 1.48 4.93 -3.75
N ILE A 416 1.79 6.00 -3.02
CA ILE A 416 2.69 7.05 -3.49
C ILE A 416 4.08 6.48 -3.80
N LEU A 417 4.68 5.78 -2.83
CA LEU A 417 6.02 5.20 -2.99
C LEU A 417 6.07 4.21 -4.16
N GLU A 418 5.07 3.32 -4.26
CA GLU A 418 5.01 2.34 -5.34
C GLU A 418 4.83 3.04 -6.71
N THR A 419 4.02 4.10 -6.78
CA THR A 419 3.85 4.88 -8.01
C THR A 419 5.15 5.58 -8.41
N GLN A 420 5.82 6.26 -7.48
CA GLN A 420 7.09 6.93 -7.75
C GLN A 420 8.18 5.95 -8.20
N LEU A 421 8.26 4.77 -7.58
CA LEU A 421 9.23 3.74 -7.95
C LEU A 421 9.00 3.21 -9.37
N ASN A 422 7.75 3.01 -9.78
CA ASN A 422 7.45 2.42 -11.09
C ASN A 422 7.40 3.45 -12.22
N THR A 423 7.09 4.72 -11.92
CA THR A 423 6.87 5.75 -12.95
C THR A 423 7.93 6.85 -12.97
N GLY A 424 8.63 7.07 -11.86
CA GLY A 424 9.55 8.20 -11.67
C GLY A 424 8.86 9.55 -11.48
N ALA A 425 7.53 9.59 -11.38
CA ALA A 425 6.77 10.82 -11.23
C ALA A 425 6.80 11.32 -9.78
N ASP A 426 6.99 12.62 -9.58
CA ASP A 426 6.79 13.25 -8.27
C ASP A 426 5.31 13.58 -8.06
N ILE A 427 4.67 12.90 -7.12
CA ILE A 427 3.26 13.11 -6.76
C ILE A 427 3.09 13.76 -5.38
N GLY A 428 4.16 14.33 -4.87
CA GLY A 428 4.18 15.01 -3.58
C GLY A 428 4.25 14.06 -2.38
N SER A 429 4.22 14.65 -1.20
CA SER A 429 4.29 13.92 0.07
C SER A 429 2.91 13.50 0.57
N ALA A 430 2.80 12.29 1.11
CA ALA A 430 1.55 11.78 1.68
C ALA A 430 1.11 12.54 2.92
N ILE A 431 -0.16 12.91 2.98
CA ILE A 431 -0.82 13.35 4.22
C ILE A 431 -1.31 12.13 5.01
N ILE A 432 -1.72 11.07 4.30
CA ILE A 432 -2.20 9.82 4.89
C ILE A 432 -1.00 8.89 5.08
N LYS A 433 -0.39 8.90 6.28
CA LYS A 433 0.81 8.09 6.57
C LYS A 433 0.46 6.76 7.21
N GLY A 434 1.11 5.68 6.74
CA GLY A 434 1.28 4.41 7.44
C GLY A 434 0.01 3.62 7.74
N LYS A 435 -1.04 3.62 6.90
CA LYS A 435 -2.32 2.93 7.17
C LYS A 435 -2.94 2.25 5.96
N GLY A 436 -2.29 2.24 4.81
CA GLY A 436 -2.76 1.57 3.60
C GLY A 436 -2.34 0.10 3.55
N LYS A 437 -3.10 -0.71 2.81
CA LYS A 437 -2.59 -2.00 2.36
C LYS A 437 -1.49 -1.75 1.33
N LEU A 438 -0.43 -2.56 1.37
CA LEU A 438 0.60 -2.54 0.32
C LEU A 438 -0.03 -2.81 -1.04
N PRO A 439 0.35 -2.07 -2.10
CA PRO A 439 -0.03 -2.40 -3.46
C PRO A 439 0.36 -3.84 -3.79
N ARG A 440 -0.59 -4.60 -4.37
CA ARG A 440 -0.38 -6.00 -4.70
C ARG A 440 -0.18 -6.18 -6.20
N TRP A 441 0.96 -6.72 -6.55
CA TRP A 441 1.31 -7.11 -7.92
C TRP A 441 1.08 -8.60 -8.11
N GLU A 442 0.33 -8.97 -9.15
CA GLU A 442 -0.06 -10.34 -9.41
C GLU A 442 0.46 -10.79 -10.78
N LYS A 443 1.42 -11.71 -10.77
CA LYS A 443 2.00 -12.24 -12.01
C LYS A 443 1.03 -13.18 -12.70
N ILE A 444 0.84 -12.97 -14.01
CA ILE A 444 -0.03 -13.76 -14.88
C ILE A 444 0.77 -14.51 -15.93
N ALA A 445 0.26 -15.65 -16.35
CA ALA A 445 0.84 -16.47 -17.43
C ALA A 445 0.08 -16.28 -18.77
N SER A 446 -1.19 -15.87 -18.74
CA SER A 446 -2.05 -15.70 -19.90
C SER A 446 -3.26 -14.83 -19.57
N SER A 447 -4.02 -14.40 -20.58
CA SER A 447 -5.29 -13.66 -20.39
C SER A 447 -6.33 -14.46 -19.59
N ASN A 448 -6.36 -15.79 -19.71
CA ASN A 448 -7.24 -16.63 -18.88
C ASN A 448 -6.80 -16.63 -17.42
N ASP A 449 -5.50 -16.57 -17.15
CA ASP A 449 -4.98 -16.44 -15.79
C ASP A 449 -5.34 -15.08 -15.18
N THR A 450 -5.36 -14.01 -15.98
CA THR A 450 -5.86 -12.69 -15.56
C THR A 450 -7.30 -12.78 -15.07
N VAL A 451 -8.18 -13.44 -15.84
CA VAL A 451 -9.60 -13.62 -15.48
C VAL A 451 -9.72 -14.37 -14.15
N ASN A 452 -9.04 -15.50 -14.01
CA ASN A 452 -9.09 -16.32 -12.79
C ASN A 452 -8.62 -15.54 -11.55
N LYS A 453 -7.51 -14.82 -11.66
CA LYS A 453 -6.97 -14.01 -10.56
C LYS A 453 -7.84 -12.81 -10.24
N LEU A 454 -8.44 -12.19 -11.26
CA LEU A 454 -9.40 -11.11 -11.07
C LEU A 454 -10.63 -11.60 -10.31
N GLU A 455 -11.20 -12.75 -10.65
CA GLU A 455 -12.34 -13.33 -9.92
C GLU A 455 -11.99 -13.69 -8.47
N GLN A 456 -10.79 -14.20 -8.22
CA GLN A 456 -10.32 -14.48 -6.86
C GLN A 456 -10.22 -13.20 -6.01
N ILE A 457 -9.62 -12.14 -6.54
CA ILE A 457 -9.51 -10.88 -5.79
C ILE A 457 -10.88 -10.22 -5.60
N LEU A 458 -11.76 -10.25 -6.60
CA LEU A 458 -13.12 -9.73 -6.50
C LEU A 458 -13.93 -10.46 -5.43
N SER A 459 -13.82 -11.79 -5.35
CA SER A 459 -14.46 -12.60 -4.30
C SER A 459 -13.98 -12.20 -2.91
N THR A 460 -12.68 -11.95 -2.75
CA THR A 460 -12.10 -11.51 -1.48
C THR A 460 -12.60 -10.11 -1.13
N LEU A 461 -12.48 -9.15 -2.06
CA LEU A 461 -12.83 -7.76 -1.83
C LEU A 461 -14.32 -7.57 -1.56
N SER A 462 -15.19 -8.32 -2.24
CA SER A 462 -16.65 -8.25 -2.02
C SER A 462 -17.07 -8.57 -0.59
N SER A 463 -16.25 -9.31 0.15
CA SER A 463 -16.46 -9.59 1.58
C SER A 463 -15.85 -8.54 2.52
N GLU A 464 -14.95 -7.70 2.02
CA GLU A 464 -14.23 -6.69 2.81
C GLU A 464 -14.81 -5.27 2.69
N VAL A 465 -15.56 -4.99 1.60
CA VAL A 465 -16.16 -3.67 1.35
C VAL A 465 -17.64 -3.63 1.73
N GLU A 466 -18.14 -2.43 1.99
CA GLU A 466 -19.57 -2.21 2.21
C GLU A 466 -20.32 -2.02 0.90
N TYR A 467 -19.68 -1.34 -0.06
CA TYR A 467 -20.27 -1.02 -1.36
C TYR A 467 -19.36 -1.49 -2.48
N LEU A 468 -19.88 -2.23 -3.45
CA LEU A 468 -19.10 -2.72 -4.59
C LEU A 468 -18.63 -1.59 -5.51
N ASN A 469 -19.32 -0.45 -5.54
CA ASN A 469 -18.89 0.73 -6.30
C ASN A 469 -17.71 1.48 -5.68
N ASP A 470 -17.17 1.04 -4.53
CA ASP A 470 -15.85 1.47 -4.04
C ASP A 470 -14.70 0.85 -4.86
N ILE A 471 -15.02 -0.15 -5.69
CA ILE A 471 -14.08 -0.84 -6.57
C ILE A 471 -14.23 -0.33 -7.99
N VAL A 472 -13.11 -0.02 -8.64
CA VAL A 472 -13.03 0.17 -10.07
C VAL A 472 -11.99 -0.76 -10.68
N ILE A 473 -12.33 -1.34 -11.83
CA ILE A 473 -11.39 -2.07 -12.68
C ILE A 473 -11.00 -1.13 -13.82
N LEU A 474 -9.70 -0.89 -13.95
CA LEU A 474 -9.12 -0.05 -14.99
C LEU A 474 -8.35 -0.92 -15.98
N SER A 475 -8.57 -0.68 -17.26
CA SER A 475 -7.82 -1.28 -18.36
C SER A 475 -7.36 -0.18 -19.32
N PRO A 476 -6.24 -0.30 -20.02
CA PRO A 476 -5.91 0.56 -21.15
C PRO A 476 -6.82 0.32 -22.36
N LEU A 477 -7.65 -0.72 -22.32
CA LEU A 477 -8.54 -1.16 -23.38
C LEU A 477 -10.01 -0.87 -23.02
N ASP A 478 -10.88 -0.82 -24.03
CA ASP A 478 -12.33 -0.79 -23.82
C ASP A 478 -12.86 -2.10 -23.21
N TYR A 479 -14.10 -2.10 -22.76
CA TYR A 479 -14.70 -3.26 -22.08
C TYR A 479 -14.67 -4.53 -22.94
N ALA A 480 -15.02 -4.42 -24.22
CA ALA A 480 -15.12 -5.57 -25.13
C ALA A 480 -13.75 -6.20 -25.44
N SER A 481 -12.68 -5.40 -25.39
CA SER A 481 -11.30 -5.82 -25.67
C SER A 481 -10.52 -6.22 -24.41
N SER A 482 -11.01 -5.85 -23.24
CA SER A 482 -10.34 -6.12 -21.95
C SER A 482 -10.57 -7.56 -21.49
N SER A 483 -9.72 -8.04 -20.58
CA SER A 483 -9.90 -9.33 -19.90
C SER A 483 -11.19 -9.37 -19.08
N VAL A 484 -11.74 -8.23 -18.68
CA VAL A 484 -12.97 -8.11 -17.89
C VAL A 484 -14.20 -8.64 -18.65
N PHE A 485 -14.21 -8.53 -19.97
CA PHE A 485 -15.27 -9.08 -20.81
C PHE A 485 -15.42 -10.61 -20.70
N ASN A 486 -14.35 -11.30 -20.32
CA ASN A 486 -14.32 -12.77 -20.21
C ASN A 486 -14.57 -13.27 -18.77
N LEU A 487 -14.98 -12.43 -17.85
CA LEU A 487 -15.40 -12.85 -16.51
C LEU A 487 -16.62 -13.79 -16.59
N SER A 488 -16.82 -14.62 -15.56
CA SER A 488 -18.01 -15.45 -15.45
C SER A 488 -19.30 -14.59 -15.42
N PRO A 489 -20.44 -15.15 -15.87
CA PRO A 489 -21.71 -14.42 -15.90
C PRO A 489 -22.09 -13.77 -14.59
N GLU A 490 -21.75 -14.41 -13.45
CA GLU A 490 -21.99 -13.86 -12.12
C GLU A 490 -21.27 -12.53 -11.90
N TRP A 491 -20.02 -12.41 -12.36
CA TRP A 491 -19.25 -11.18 -12.22
C TRP A 491 -19.60 -10.16 -13.30
N GLN A 492 -19.88 -10.60 -14.54
CA GLN A 492 -20.35 -9.70 -15.61
C GLN A 492 -21.61 -8.95 -15.19
N ASP A 493 -22.57 -9.63 -14.54
CA ASP A 493 -23.78 -9.00 -14.01
C ASP A 493 -23.49 -7.95 -12.92
N LYS A 494 -22.35 -8.01 -12.27
CA LYS A 494 -21.93 -7.03 -11.25
C LYS A 494 -21.09 -5.88 -11.83
N ILE A 495 -20.72 -5.90 -13.12
CA ILE A 495 -19.98 -4.81 -13.74
C ILE A 495 -20.92 -3.70 -14.20
N GLN A 496 -20.48 -2.46 -13.99
CA GLN A 496 -21.08 -1.25 -14.55
C GLN A 496 -20.01 -0.49 -15.32
N ILE A 497 -20.19 -0.37 -16.63
CA ILE A 497 -19.28 0.44 -17.45
C ILE A 497 -19.52 1.91 -17.13
N LEU A 498 -18.45 2.65 -16.80
CA LEU A 498 -18.53 4.07 -16.51
C LEU A 498 -18.82 4.87 -17.78
N THR A 499 -19.81 5.74 -17.71
CA THR A 499 -20.20 6.65 -18.78
C THR A 499 -20.47 8.04 -18.22
N LYS A 500 -20.56 9.04 -19.12
CA LYS A 500 -20.95 10.41 -18.77
C LYS A 500 -22.32 10.46 -18.08
N ASP A 501 -23.24 9.57 -18.43
CA ASP A 501 -24.62 9.58 -17.93
C ASP A 501 -24.74 8.96 -16.53
N ASN A 502 -23.89 7.97 -16.20
CA ASN A 502 -24.02 7.21 -14.95
C ASN A 502 -23.02 7.61 -13.84
N ILE A 503 -22.12 8.56 -14.10
CA ILE A 503 -21.12 8.98 -13.10
C ILE A 503 -21.76 9.49 -11.79
N LEU A 504 -22.91 10.15 -11.86
CA LEU A 504 -23.63 10.67 -10.71
C LEU A 504 -24.62 9.68 -10.09
N SER A 505 -24.94 8.58 -10.78
CA SER A 505 -25.95 7.59 -10.38
C SER A 505 -25.36 6.18 -10.31
N GLN A 506 -24.18 6.04 -9.69
CA GLN A 506 -23.52 4.74 -9.58
C GLN A 506 -24.30 3.80 -8.66
N ASN A 507 -24.47 2.55 -9.11
CA ASN A 507 -25.12 1.53 -8.32
C ASN A 507 -24.16 0.95 -7.27
N SER A 508 -24.49 1.06 -5.99
CA SER A 508 -23.66 0.58 -4.88
C SER A 508 -23.40 -0.94 -4.90
N LYS A 509 -24.20 -1.71 -5.64
CA LYS A 509 -24.07 -3.17 -5.82
C LYS A 509 -23.29 -3.56 -7.08
N LYS A 510 -22.73 -2.60 -7.81
CA LYS A 510 -21.97 -2.83 -9.04
C LYS A 510 -20.53 -2.35 -8.88
N ILE A 511 -19.60 -3.07 -9.50
CA ILE A 511 -18.20 -2.73 -9.64
C ILE A 511 -18.07 -1.87 -10.89
N LEU A 512 -17.34 -0.76 -10.82
CA LEU A 512 -17.12 0.08 -11.98
C LEU A 512 -16.04 -0.52 -12.89
N PHE A 513 -16.25 -0.39 -14.18
CA PHE A 513 -15.22 -0.60 -15.20
C PHE A 513 -15.05 0.70 -16.00
N SER A 514 -13.80 1.05 -16.28
CA SER A 514 -13.46 2.15 -17.18
C SER A 514 -12.14 1.88 -17.89
N ASP A 515 -11.97 2.42 -19.08
CA ASP A 515 -10.64 2.62 -19.61
C ASP A 515 -9.92 3.73 -18.82
N ILE A 516 -8.57 3.67 -18.81
CA ILE A 516 -7.74 4.56 -17.98
C ILE A 516 -7.91 6.03 -18.37
N ALA A 517 -8.09 6.34 -19.67
CA ALA A 517 -8.22 7.71 -20.14
C ALA A 517 -9.55 8.34 -19.72
N THR A 518 -10.64 7.61 -19.85
CA THR A 518 -11.98 8.05 -19.40
C THR A 518 -12.01 8.28 -17.89
N PHE A 519 -11.27 7.48 -17.10
CA PHE A 519 -11.21 7.61 -15.65
C PHE A 519 -10.25 8.71 -15.15
N LYS A 520 -9.54 9.39 -16.05
CA LYS A 520 -8.63 10.48 -15.71
C LYS A 520 -9.38 11.61 -14.97
N GLY A 521 -8.77 12.13 -13.90
CA GLY A 521 -9.38 13.14 -13.01
C GLY A 521 -10.26 12.56 -11.90
N LEU A 522 -10.76 11.33 -12.03
CA LEU A 522 -11.56 10.64 -11.01
C LEU A 522 -10.69 9.81 -10.05
N ASP A 523 -11.31 9.25 -9.02
CA ASP A 523 -10.66 8.34 -8.07
C ASP A 523 -11.65 7.36 -7.43
N LYS A 524 -11.09 6.31 -6.85
CA LYS A 524 -11.81 5.28 -6.09
C LYS A 524 -10.96 4.73 -4.95
N HIS A 525 -11.62 4.17 -3.96
CA HIS A 525 -10.92 3.55 -2.82
C HIS A 525 -10.07 2.35 -3.27
N ILE A 526 -10.61 1.52 -4.13
CA ILE A 526 -9.97 0.30 -4.61
C ILE A 526 -9.86 0.34 -6.12
N VAL A 527 -8.65 0.21 -6.61
CA VAL A 527 -8.35 0.17 -8.04
C VAL A 527 -7.69 -1.15 -8.40
N LEU A 528 -8.28 -1.84 -9.37
CA LEU A 528 -7.74 -3.06 -9.96
C LEU A 528 -7.30 -2.75 -11.39
N ILE A 529 -6.01 -2.87 -11.68
CA ILE A 529 -5.44 -2.57 -13.00
C ILE A 529 -5.16 -3.88 -13.73
N VAL A 530 -5.71 -4.03 -14.92
CA VAL A 530 -5.54 -5.20 -15.77
C VAL A 530 -5.09 -4.81 -17.18
N ASP A 531 -4.56 -5.77 -17.94
CA ASP A 531 -4.23 -5.65 -19.37
C ASP A 531 -3.07 -4.67 -19.72
N MET A 532 -2.26 -4.24 -18.73
CA MET A 532 -1.13 -3.33 -19.00
C MET A 532 -0.07 -3.98 -19.91
N GLU A 533 0.12 -5.29 -19.82
CA GLU A 533 1.00 -6.07 -20.68
C GLU A 533 0.56 -6.03 -22.16
N LYS A 534 -0.74 -5.98 -22.41
CA LYS A 534 -1.29 -5.86 -23.79
C LYS A 534 -0.93 -4.51 -24.41
N THR A 535 -0.96 -3.44 -23.61
CA THR A 535 -0.55 -2.10 -24.06
C THR A 535 0.90 -2.07 -24.48
N MET A 536 1.78 -2.67 -23.68
CA MET A 536 3.18 -2.79 -24.01
C MET A 536 3.40 -3.55 -25.32
N ASP A 537 2.72 -4.67 -25.51
CA ASP A 537 2.80 -5.45 -26.75
C ASP A 537 2.30 -4.67 -27.98
N LEU A 538 1.24 -3.85 -27.82
CA LEU A 538 0.72 -3.00 -28.88
C LEU A 538 1.70 -1.89 -29.27
N LEU A 539 2.27 -1.19 -28.30
CA LEU A 539 3.24 -0.12 -28.52
C LEU A 539 4.53 -0.64 -29.17
N LEU A 540 5.02 -1.82 -28.75
CA LEU A 540 6.20 -2.46 -29.33
C LEU A 540 5.99 -2.91 -30.80
N ARG A 541 4.76 -3.22 -31.18
CA ARG A 541 4.42 -3.65 -32.57
C ARG A 541 4.16 -2.49 -33.51
N SER A 542 3.92 -1.28 -33.01
CA SER A 542 3.75 -0.09 -33.85
C SER A 542 5.10 0.31 -34.43
N ASN A 543 5.29 0.00 -35.73
CA ASN A 543 6.52 0.33 -36.45
C ASN A 543 6.81 1.84 -36.42
N GLY A 544 7.96 2.22 -35.90
CA GLY A 544 8.50 3.59 -35.96
C GLY A 544 8.51 4.38 -34.66
N LYS A 545 8.03 3.85 -33.53
CA LYS A 545 8.17 4.52 -32.23
C LYS A 545 9.53 4.21 -31.59
N ASP A 546 10.20 5.25 -31.12
CA ASP A 546 11.40 5.20 -30.32
C ASP A 546 11.11 4.44 -29.00
N ALA A 547 12.05 3.59 -28.55
CA ALA A 547 11.97 2.84 -27.31
C ALA A 547 11.77 3.77 -26.09
N ASP A 548 12.35 4.95 -26.09
CA ASP A 548 12.19 5.96 -25.04
C ASP A 548 10.77 6.52 -25.01
N LEU A 549 10.16 6.71 -26.17
CA LEU A 549 8.77 7.17 -26.29
C LEU A 549 7.79 6.12 -25.77
N ILE A 550 7.99 4.84 -26.13
CA ILE A 550 7.20 3.72 -25.64
C ILE A 550 7.28 3.62 -24.11
N THR A 551 8.49 3.73 -23.57
CA THR A 551 8.74 3.74 -22.12
C THR A 551 7.98 4.89 -21.43
N LYS A 552 7.99 6.07 -22.03
CA LYS A 552 7.31 7.27 -21.51
C LYS A 552 5.79 7.11 -21.54
N ASP A 553 5.24 6.52 -22.62
CA ASP A 553 3.80 6.24 -22.73
C ASP A 553 3.34 5.23 -21.67
N ILE A 554 4.06 4.11 -21.50
CA ILE A 554 3.74 3.10 -20.48
C ILE A 554 3.78 3.69 -19.08
N ARG A 555 4.81 4.49 -18.77
CA ARG A 555 4.91 5.20 -17.49
C ARG A 555 3.73 6.13 -17.25
N SER A 556 3.29 6.85 -18.27
CA SER A 556 2.14 7.75 -18.20
C SER A 556 0.85 7.00 -17.89
N PHE A 557 0.59 5.87 -18.56
CA PHE A 557 -0.57 5.01 -18.27
C PHE A 557 -0.53 4.48 -16.83
N LEU A 558 0.61 3.94 -16.40
CA LEU A 558 0.79 3.47 -15.02
C LEU A 558 0.57 4.60 -14.02
N TYR A 559 1.16 5.76 -14.27
CA TYR A 559 1.00 6.92 -13.41
C TYR A 559 -0.47 7.30 -13.22
N VAL A 560 -1.20 7.47 -14.34
CA VAL A 560 -2.63 7.81 -14.26
C VAL A 560 -3.40 6.74 -13.52
N ALA A 561 -3.24 5.46 -13.86
CA ALA A 561 -4.01 4.37 -13.28
C ALA A 561 -3.72 4.17 -11.78
N MET A 562 -2.46 4.13 -11.38
CA MET A 562 -2.06 3.90 -9.98
C MET A 562 -2.51 5.04 -9.06
N THR A 563 -2.43 6.29 -9.53
CA THR A 563 -2.83 7.47 -8.74
C THR A 563 -4.34 7.60 -8.56
N ARG A 564 -5.16 6.77 -9.20
CA ARG A 564 -6.62 6.75 -8.99
C ARG A 564 -7.05 6.06 -7.69
N SER A 565 -6.15 5.29 -7.08
CA SER A 565 -6.45 4.53 -5.86
C SER A 565 -6.23 5.34 -4.59
N ASN A 566 -7.22 5.34 -3.69
CA ASN A 566 -7.12 6.02 -2.40
C ASN A 566 -6.65 5.09 -1.28
N SER A 567 -6.97 3.78 -1.35
CA SER A 567 -6.80 2.86 -0.21
C SER A 567 -6.16 1.53 -0.55
N PHE A 568 -6.46 0.96 -1.71
CA PHE A 568 -5.90 -0.32 -2.12
C PHE A 568 -5.73 -0.42 -3.63
N LEU A 569 -4.56 -0.87 -4.05
CA LEU A 569 -4.16 -1.03 -5.44
C LEU A 569 -3.77 -2.48 -5.71
N TRP A 570 -4.32 -3.06 -6.78
CA TRP A 570 -3.98 -4.39 -7.27
C TRP A 570 -3.73 -4.34 -8.78
N ILE A 571 -2.64 -4.96 -9.25
CA ILE A 571 -2.17 -4.83 -10.63
C ILE A 571 -1.74 -6.19 -11.16
N THR A 572 -2.18 -6.56 -12.38
CA THR A 572 -1.67 -7.74 -13.09
C THR A 572 -0.48 -7.39 -13.99
N PHE A 573 0.45 -8.33 -14.16
CA PHE A 573 1.60 -8.19 -15.04
C PHE A 573 2.10 -9.55 -15.53
N ASP A 574 2.65 -9.58 -16.74
CA ASP A 574 3.33 -10.77 -17.31
C ASP A 574 4.86 -10.70 -17.12
N SER A 575 5.57 -11.73 -17.55
CA SER A 575 7.03 -11.79 -17.44
C SER A 575 7.79 -10.74 -18.27
N LYS A 576 7.18 -10.17 -19.33
CA LYS A 576 7.80 -9.11 -20.12
C LYS A 576 7.66 -7.78 -19.38
N PHE A 577 6.46 -7.53 -18.89
CA PHE A 577 6.17 -6.31 -18.12
C PHE A 577 6.94 -6.29 -16.79
N GLU A 578 7.19 -7.45 -16.18
CA GLU A 578 8.05 -7.59 -14.99
C GLU A 578 9.46 -7.03 -15.23
N LYS A 579 10.11 -7.39 -16.33
CA LYS A 579 11.45 -6.87 -16.68
C LYS A 579 11.45 -5.36 -16.81
N PHE A 580 10.43 -4.81 -17.49
CA PHE A 580 10.26 -3.36 -17.61
C PHE A 580 10.14 -2.70 -16.23
N LEU A 581 9.30 -3.25 -15.34
CA LEU A 581 9.11 -2.70 -13.99
C LEU A 581 10.41 -2.75 -13.15
N GLU A 582 11.18 -3.85 -13.22
CA GLU A 582 12.45 -3.98 -12.50
C GLU A 582 13.49 -2.96 -12.97
N GLU A 583 13.58 -2.72 -14.28
CA GLU A 583 14.44 -1.71 -14.86
C GLU A 583 14.03 -0.31 -14.39
N GLN A 584 12.74 0.02 -14.44
CA GLN A 584 12.22 1.31 -14.00
C GLN A 584 12.46 1.53 -12.49
N LYS A 585 12.16 0.54 -11.64
CA LYS A 585 12.42 0.60 -10.19
C LYS A 585 13.90 0.85 -9.91
N THR A 586 14.79 0.21 -10.64
CA THR A 586 16.23 0.39 -10.46
C THR A 586 16.70 1.81 -10.81
N ILE A 587 16.20 2.36 -11.92
CA ILE A 587 16.51 3.72 -12.37
C ILE A 587 15.96 4.75 -11.36
N ASN A 588 14.68 4.65 -11.03
CA ASN A 588 14.00 5.62 -10.20
C ASN A 588 14.52 5.60 -8.75
N PHE A 589 14.84 4.42 -8.22
CA PHE A 589 15.45 4.30 -6.89
C PHE A 589 16.82 4.99 -6.80
N LYS A 590 17.63 4.94 -7.86
CA LYS A 590 18.90 5.68 -7.93
C LYS A 590 18.67 7.19 -7.95
N LEU A 591 17.67 7.66 -8.71
CA LEU A 591 17.31 9.08 -8.78
C LEU A 591 16.79 9.61 -7.45
N MET A 592 15.93 8.86 -6.77
CA MET A 592 15.40 9.22 -5.43
C MET A 592 16.46 9.29 -4.33
N ARG A 593 17.60 8.60 -4.49
CA ARG A 593 18.74 8.68 -3.56
C ARG A 593 19.72 9.81 -3.86
N ALA A 594 19.70 10.31 -5.08
CA ALA A 594 20.59 11.38 -5.52
C ALA A 594 20.04 12.79 -5.21
N ASN A 595 18.74 12.88 -5.01
CA ASN A 595 18.01 14.07 -4.53
C ASN A 595 17.76 13.97 -3.01
#